data_0e42c66e45ef37882ade13806637d59c
#
_entry.id   0e42c66e45ef37882ade13806637d59c
#
_cell.length_a   1.000
_cell.length_b   1.000
_cell.length_c   1.000
_cell.angle_alpha   90.00
_cell.angle_beta   90.00
_cell.angle_gamma   90.00
#
_symmetry.space_group_name_H-M   'P 1'
#
loop_
_entity.id
_entity.type
_entity.pdbx_description
1 polymer ?
#
loop_
_entity_poly.entity_id
_entity_poly.type
_entity_poly.pdbx_seq_one_letter_code
_entity_poly.pdbx_strand_id
1 'polypeptide(L)'
;MAHKKRYKKLSRQLCEQAVVECFKGKWRRNDVLTFIEKYAGIPRDDIKIDDLSGSWKYKNEAVEAIGLAMLGIVEDLVDHGIEPDDMEPVTIRQRPDGMTGKIRDIALLCIMHQLIGHITKLMIEPLIQARLLPTQHASIPGHGQTMLKDQMLRYFLKESLGIEYVRNTDVVHAYASLQYDVCIELVMMEIPKARYAIGLLKYLKSVAPGGHLIIGGYLD
;
A
#
# COMPACT_ATOMS: atom_id res chain seq x y z
N MET A 1 1.83 -30.98 2.41
CA MET A 1 2.95 -30.27 1.78
C MET A 1 3.13 -28.93 2.48
N ALA A 2 4.27 -28.66 3.12
CA ALA A 2 4.54 -27.40 3.76
C ALA A 2 4.69 -26.32 2.67
N HIS A 3 3.71 -25.43 2.53
CA HIS A 3 3.83 -24.26 1.67
C HIS A 3 5.02 -23.45 2.17
N LYS A 4 6.11 -23.39 1.40
CA LYS A 4 7.23 -22.49 1.67
C LYS A 4 6.66 -21.10 1.79
N LYS A 5 6.69 -20.54 3.01
CA LYS A 5 6.29 -19.17 3.32
C LYS A 5 7.13 -18.22 2.46
N ARG A 6 6.52 -17.64 1.45
CA ARG A 6 7.23 -16.79 0.50
C ARG A 6 6.92 -15.34 0.84
N TYR A 7 7.94 -14.60 1.21
CA TYR A 7 7.94 -13.14 1.21
C TYR A 7 9.00 -12.67 0.21
N LYS A 8 8.82 -11.48 -0.35
CA LYS A 8 9.84 -10.90 -1.21
C LYS A 8 10.91 -10.22 -0.35
N LYS A 9 12.17 -10.48 -0.64
CA LYS A 9 13.27 -9.77 0.00
C LYS A 9 13.36 -8.34 -0.53
N LEU A 10 13.85 -7.43 0.30
CA LEU A 10 14.22 -6.09 -0.13
C LEU A 10 15.24 -6.20 -1.27
N SER A 11 15.02 -5.49 -2.35
CA SER A 11 15.91 -5.43 -3.52
C SER A 11 15.60 -4.19 -4.34
N ARG A 12 16.55 -3.75 -5.15
CA ARG A 12 16.37 -2.65 -6.10
C ARG A 12 15.10 -2.86 -6.96
N GLN A 13 14.94 -4.03 -7.55
CA GLN A 13 13.79 -4.35 -8.40
C GLN A 13 12.45 -4.23 -7.67
N LEU A 14 12.40 -4.62 -6.38
CA LEU A 14 11.20 -4.45 -5.57
C LEU A 14 10.91 -2.97 -5.31
N CYS A 15 11.95 -2.16 -5.07
CA CYS A 15 11.79 -0.72 -4.90
C CYS A 15 11.35 -0.05 -6.21
N GLU A 16 11.91 -0.43 -7.35
CA GLU A 16 11.48 0.03 -8.69
C GLU A 16 10.00 -0.32 -8.95
N GLN A 17 9.57 -1.53 -8.62
CA GLN A 17 8.16 -1.93 -8.70
C GLN A 17 7.29 -1.05 -7.80
N ALA A 18 7.73 -0.76 -6.58
CA ALA A 18 7.01 0.11 -5.65
C ALA A 18 6.84 1.54 -6.21
N VAL A 19 7.88 2.09 -6.86
CA VAL A 19 7.81 3.40 -7.53
C VAL A 19 6.74 3.40 -8.62
N VAL A 20 6.76 2.40 -9.50
CA VAL A 20 5.77 2.29 -10.59
C VAL A 20 4.35 2.19 -10.04
N GLU A 21 4.13 1.36 -9.02
CA GLU A 21 2.80 1.20 -8.40
C GLU A 21 2.36 2.47 -7.67
N CYS A 22 3.25 3.10 -6.92
CA CYS A 22 2.97 4.31 -6.17
C CYS A 22 2.62 5.49 -7.08
N PHE A 23 3.36 5.65 -8.19
CA PHE A 23 3.19 6.80 -9.10
C PHE A 23 2.15 6.56 -10.20
N LYS A 24 1.57 5.38 -10.29
CA LYS A 24 0.53 5.08 -11.26
C LYS A 24 -0.64 6.07 -11.13
N GLY A 25 -0.93 6.78 -12.22
CA GLY A 25 -1.96 7.83 -12.27
C GLY A 25 -1.58 9.15 -11.58
N LYS A 26 -0.34 9.29 -11.06
CA LYS A 26 0.11 10.46 -10.29
C LYS A 26 1.33 11.15 -10.91
N TRP A 27 1.85 10.69 -12.03
CA TRP A 27 3.09 11.19 -12.64
C TRP A 27 3.10 12.71 -12.90
N ARG A 28 1.91 13.34 -13.05
CA ARG A 28 1.76 14.79 -13.28
C ARG A 28 1.61 15.62 -12.02
N ARG A 29 1.56 14.99 -10.85
CA ARG A 29 1.38 15.71 -9.58
C ARG A 29 2.66 16.47 -9.22
N ASN A 30 2.51 17.67 -8.68
CA ASN A 30 3.63 18.52 -8.33
C ASN A 30 4.58 17.87 -7.32
N ASP A 31 4.06 17.19 -6.32
CA ASP A 31 4.84 16.49 -5.31
C ASP A 31 5.65 15.32 -5.92
N VAL A 32 5.07 14.58 -6.87
CA VAL A 32 5.77 13.52 -7.61
C VAL A 32 6.86 14.10 -8.51
N LEU A 33 6.59 15.21 -9.20
CA LEU A 33 7.60 15.89 -10.05
C LEU A 33 8.78 16.39 -9.22
N THR A 34 8.50 17.01 -8.06
CA THR A 34 9.56 17.43 -7.12
C THR A 34 10.36 16.23 -6.62
N PHE A 35 9.71 15.12 -6.34
CA PHE A 35 10.37 13.89 -5.90
C PHE A 35 11.28 13.29 -6.99
N ILE A 36 10.83 13.28 -8.24
CA ILE A 36 11.63 12.85 -9.40
C ILE A 36 12.86 13.75 -9.57
N GLU A 37 12.67 15.07 -9.52
CA GLU A 37 13.78 16.03 -9.64
C GLU A 37 14.83 15.80 -8.54
N LYS A 38 14.38 15.60 -7.29
CA LYS A 38 15.27 15.36 -6.16
C LYS A 38 16.06 14.06 -6.25
N TYR A 39 15.39 12.95 -6.54
CA TYR A 39 15.96 11.61 -6.43
C TYR A 39 16.48 11.02 -7.74
N ALA A 40 15.99 11.50 -8.87
CA ALA A 40 16.48 11.08 -10.19
C ALA A 40 17.31 12.15 -10.90
N GLY A 41 17.37 13.39 -10.36
CA GLY A 41 18.12 14.49 -10.98
C GLY A 41 17.56 14.94 -12.34
N ILE A 42 16.32 14.60 -12.65
CA ILE A 42 15.66 14.97 -13.92
C ILE A 42 14.90 16.27 -13.71
N PRO A 43 15.29 17.37 -14.41
CA PRO A 43 14.61 18.65 -14.28
C PRO A 43 13.11 18.55 -14.64
N ARG A 44 12.29 19.28 -13.93
CA ARG A 44 10.82 19.32 -14.14
C ARG A 44 10.42 19.63 -15.58
N ASP A 45 11.13 20.55 -16.20
CA ASP A 45 10.84 21.00 -17.58
C ASP A 45 11.08 19.91 -18.61
N ASP A 46 11.89 18.90 -18.28
CA ASP A 46 12.18 17.76 -19.13
C ASP A 46 11.13 16.64 -18.97
N ILE A 47 10.28 16.73 -17.95
CA ILE A 47 9.22 15.74 -17.69
C ILE A 47 7.96 16.10 -18.49
N LYS A 48 7.96 15.71 -19.77
CA LYS A 48 6.82 15.90 -20.68
C LYS A 48 6.00 14.60 -20.75
N ILE A 49 4.92 14.57 -20.00
CA ILE A 49 4.03 13.40 -19.96
C ILE A 49 2.99 13.57 -21.06
N ASP A 50 3.16 12.83 -22.13
CA ASP A 50 2.45 13.03 -23.39
C ASP A 50 0.99 12.54 -23.36
N ASP A 51 0.64 11.58 -22.50
CA ASP A 51 -0.70 10.99 -22.48
C ASP A 51 -1.17 10.51 -21.10
N LEU A 52 -2.40 9.97 -21.07
CA LEU A 52 -3.00 9.36 -19.87
C LEU A 52 -2.29 8.08 -19.41
N SER A 53 -1.42 7.49 -20.24
CA SER A 53 -0.63 6.30 -19.87
C SER A 53 0.50 6.62 -18.90
N GLY A 54 0.85 7.91 -18.76
CA GLY A 54 1.97 8.35 -17.94
C GLY A 54 3.32 7.92 -18.53
N SER A 55 3.40 7.75 -19.86
CA SER A 55 4.66 7.49 -20.56
C SER A 55 5.40 8.81 -20.82
N TRP A 56 6.72 8.81 -20.66
CA TRP A 56 7.60 9.93 -20.97
C TRP A 56 9.06 9.44 -21.14
N LYS A 57 9.88 10.26 -21.79
CA LYS A 57 11.19 9.86 -22.30
C LYS A 57 12.11 9.22 -21.25
N TYR A 58 12.22 9.81 -20.07
CA TYR A 58 13.16 9.37 -19.02
C TYR A 58 12.50 8.58 -17.88
N LYS A 59 11.30 8.02 -18.11
CA LYS A 59 10.54 7.33 -17.08
C LYS A 59 11.29 6.15 -16.44
N ASN A 60 11.92 5.33 -17.27
CA ASN A 60 12.65 4.16 -16.78
C ASN A 60 13.87 4.58 -15.95
N GLU A 61 14.61 5.59 -16.41
CA GLU A 61 15.76 6.16 -15.71
C GLU A 61 15.35 6.73 -14.34
N ALA A 62 14.22 7.44 -14.31
CA ALA A 62 13.66 7.93 -13.04
C ALA A 62 13.27 6.80 -12.09
N VAL A 63 12.59 5.77 -12.59
CA VAL A 63 12.21 4.60 -11.79
C VAL A 63 13.44 3.90 -11.22
N GLU A 64 14.47 3.70 -12.04
CA GLU A 64 15.72 3.05 -11.62
C GLU A 64 16.47 3.88 -10.58
N ALA A 65 16.60 5.18 -10.79
CA ALA A 65 17.30 6.07 -9.86
C ALA A 65 16.56 6.16 -8.51
N ILE A 66 15.26 6.37 -8.55
CA ILE A 66 14.43 6.41 -7.33
C ILE A 66 14.42 5.04 -6.63
N GLY A 67 14.32 3.94 -7.38
CA GLY A 67 14.37 2.60 -6.83
C GLY A 67 15.67 2.30 -6.08
N LEU A 68 16.80 2.76 -6.63
CA LEU A 68 18.11 2.66 -5.97
C LEU A 68 18.19 3.54 -4.71
N ALA A 69 17.71 4.78 -4.78
CA ALA A 69 17.67 5.68 -3.63
C ALA A 69 16.79 5.10 -2.51
N MET A 70 15.60 4.57 -2.86
CA MET A 70 14.69 3.95 -1.90
C MET A 70 15.28 2.70 -1.23
N LEU A 71 16.09 1.92 -1.94
CA LEU A 71 16.81 0.79 -1.34
C LEU A 71 17.70 1.27 -0.20
N GLY A 72 18.57 2.26 -0.44
CA GLY A 72 19.45 2.84 0.58
C GLY A 72 18.65 3.45 1.75
N ILE A 73 17.62 4.24 1.44
CA ILE A 73 16.75 4.85 2.46
C ILE A 73 16.11 3.78 3.37
N VAL A 74 15.62 2.68 2.81
CA VAL A 74 15.02 1.60 3.61
C VAL A 74 16.07 0.88 4.45
N GLU A 75 17.28 0.67 3.93
CA GLU A 75 18.39 0.10 4.68
C GLU A 75 18.79 1.02 5.84
N ASP A 76 18.98 2.31 5.61
CA ASP A 76 19.32 3.28 6.64
C ASP A 76 18.23 3.39 7.71
N LEU A 77 16.97 3.43 7.30
CA LEU A 77 15.83 3.51 8.22
C LEU A 77 15.73 2.28 9.13
N VAL A 78 15.89 1.07 8.58
CA VAL A 78 15.70 -0.17 9.33
C VAL A 78 16.96 -0.58 10.11
N ASP A 79 18.14 -0.33 9.56
CA ASP A 79 19.40 -0.79 10.11
C ASP A 79 20.02 0.23 11.07
N HIS A 80 19.80 1.51 10.83
CA HIS A 80 20.41 2.61 11.57
C HIS A 80 19.42 3.55 12.25
N GLY A 81 18.12 3.43 11.93
CA GLY A 81 17.09 4.34 12.45
C GLY A 81 17.20 5.77 11.89
N ILE A 82 17.84 5.93 10.71
CA ILE A 82 18.03 7.23 10.06
C ILE A 82 16.82 7.51 9.18
N GLU A 83 16.08 8.55 9.51
CA GLU A 83 14.96 9.03 8.68
C GLU A 83 15.46 9.96 7.57
N PRO A 84 14.86 9.93 6.37
CA PRO A 84 15.16 10.89 5.32
C PRO A 84 14.78 12.33 5.74
N ASP A 85 15.59 13.31 5.32
CA ASP A 85 15.40 14.74 5.66
C ASP A 85 14.08 15.32 5.12
N ASP A 86 13.47 14.72 4.10
CA ASP A 86 12.21 15.14 3.47
C ASP A 86 10.98 14.39 3.96
N MET A 87 11.08 13.76 5.11
CA MET A 87 9.97 13.07 5.72
C MET A 87 9.00 14.08 6.37
N GLU A 88 7.92 14.37 5.68
CA GLU A 88 6.88 15.25 6.20
C GLU A 88 5.98 14.52 7.20
N PRO A 89 5.57 15.17 8.29
CA PRO A 89 4.65 14.58 9.25
C PRO A 89 3.31 14.19 8.60
N VAL A 90 2.73 13.07 9.05
CA VAL A 90 1.38 12.69 8.64
C VAL A 90 0.37 13.69 9.19
N THR A 91 -0.42 14.29 8.31
CA THR A 91 -1.50 15.18 8.71
C THR A 91 -2.86 14.52 8.52
N ILE A 92 -3.81 14.81 9.42
CA ILE A 92 -5.18 14.31 9.31
C ILE A 92 -6.08 15.43 8.79
N ARG A 93 -6.85 15.14 7.75
CA ARG A 93 -7.92 16.01 7.25
C ARG A 93 -9.25 15.29 7.29
N GLN A 94 -10.27 16.05 7.68
CA GLN A 94 -11.64 15.58 7.65
C GLN A 94 -12.26 15.85 6.29
N ARG A 95 -12.78 14.79 5.67
CA ARG A 95 -13.54 14.90 4.41
C ARG A 95 -14.92 14.28 4.53
N PRO A 96 -15.96 14.96 4.05
CA PRO A 96 -17.28 14.33 3.93
C PRO A 96 -17.22 13.24 2.85
N ASP A 97 -17.79 12.08 3.14
CA ASP A 97 -18.06 11.04 2.15
C ASP A 97 -19.20 11.53 1.25
N GLY A 98 -18.92 11.66 -0.05
CA GLY A 98 -19.85 12.22 -1.02
C GLY A 98 -21.17 11.44 -1.16
N MET A 99 -21.22 10.16 -0.76
CA MET A 99 -22.44 9.34 -0.84
C MET A 99 -23.22 9.29 0.46
N THR A 100 -22.57 9.28 1.59
CA THR A 100 -23.19 9.06 2.90
C THR A 100 -23.22 10.29 3.79
N GLY A 101 -22.51 11.35 3.42
CA GLY A 101 -22.34 12.55 4.24
C GLY A 101 -21.53 12.31 5.54
N LYS A 102 -21.03 11.11 5.78
CA LYS A 102 -20.18 10.81 6.93
C LYS A 102 -18.84 11.55 6.80
N ILE A 103 -18.41 12.18 7.87
CA ILE A 103 -17.07 12.77 7.95
C ILE A 103 -16.07 11.65 8.21
N ARG A 104 -15.04 11.59 7.38
CA ARG A 104 -13.95 10.62 7.52
C ARG A 104 -12.64 11.33 7.79
N ASP A 105 -11.87 10.83 8.73
CA ASP A 105 -10.50 11.23 8.94
C ASP A 105 -9.63 10.56 7.88
N ILE A 106 -8.93 11.39 7.09
CA ILE A 106 -8.06 10.93 6.00
C ILE A 106 -6.63 11.36 6.35
N ALA A 107 -5.71 10.42 6.41
CA ALA A 107 -4.29 10.71 6.56
C ALA A 107 -3.68 11.15 5.22
N LEU A 108 -3.07 12.32 5.23
CA LEU A 108 -2.27 12.82 4.12
C LEU A 108 -0.84 12.36 4.29
N LEU A 109 -0.39 11.52 3.38
CA LEU A 109 0.93 10.92 3.38
C LEU A 109 1.80 11.60 2.31
N CYS A 110 2.99 12.06 2.67
CA CYS A 110 3.98 12.48 1.69
C CYS A 110 4.39 11.30 0.78
N ILE A 111 5.03 11.59 -0.34
CA ILE A 111 5.46 10.57 -1.32
C ILE A 111 6.37 9.53 -0.67
N MET A 112 7.25 9.94 0.22
CA MET A 112 8.16 9.02 0.92
C MET A 112 7.39 7.98 1.75
N HIS A 113 6.41 8.40 2.55
CA HIS A 113 5.54 7.48 3.30
C HIS A 113 4.76 6.53 2.39
N GLN A 114 4.26 7.03 1.25
CA GLN A 114 3.55 6.21 0.29
C GLN A 114 4.46 5.14 -0.32
N LEU A 115 5.70 5.49 -0.69
CA LEU A 115 6.68 4.54 -1.21
C LEU A 115 7.07 3.48 -0.19
N ILE A 116 7.33 3.87 1.06
CA ILE A 116 7.59 2.93 2.16
C ILE A 116 6.41 1.96 2.34
N GLY A 117 5.18 2.47 2.29
CA GLY A 117 3.97 1.65 2.34
C GLY A 117 3.87 0.66 1.18
N HIS A 118 4.17 1.09 -0.05
CA HIS A 118 4.19 0.22 -1.24
C HIS A 118 5.28 -0.85 -1.16
N ILE A 119 6.50 -0.49 -0.72
CA ILE A 119 7.60 -1.44 -0.50
C ILE A 119 7.18 -2.49 0.52
N THR A 120 6.63 -2.06 1.67
CA THR A 120 6.15 -2.96 2.73
C THR A 120 5.08 -3.90 2.19
N LYS A 121 4.08 -3.37 1.49
CA LYS A 121 3.02 -4.16 0.84
C LYS A 121 3.61 -5.23 -0.07
N LEU A 122 4.49 -4.85 -0.99
CA LEU A 122 5.09 -5.79 -1.95
C LEU A 122 5.90 -6.90 -1.28
N MET A 123 6.54 -6.61 -0.15
CA MET A 123 7.29 -7.62 0.60
C MET A 123 6.37 -8.67 1.24
N ILE A 124 5.24 -8.26 1.83
CA ILE A 124 4.34 -9.15 2.58
C ILE A 124 3.18 -9.70 1.74
N GLU A 125 2.87 -9.10 0.59
CA GLU A 125 1.73 -9.48 -0.26
C GLU A 125 1.69 -10.97 -0.60
N PRO A 126 2.79 -11.66 -0.98
CA PRO A 126 2.75 -13.10 -1.25
C PRO A 126 2.32 -13.94 -0.04
N LEU A 127 2.64 -13.48 1.17
CA LEU A 127 2.21 -14.13 2.39
C LEU A 127 0.70 -13.98 2.60
N ILE A 128 0.19 -12.75 2.40
CA ILE A 128 -1.23 -12.43 2.54
C ILE A 128 -2.04 -13.20 1.50
N GLN A 129 -1.65 -13.14 0.23
CA GLN A 129 -2.34 -13.83 -0.87
C GLN A 129 -2.45 -15.34 -0.64
N ALA A 130 -1.40 -15.97 -0.08
CA ALA A 130 -1.43 -17.40 0.25
C ALA A 130 -2.43 -17.77 1.37
N ARG A 131 -2.95 -16.78 2.10
CA ARG A 131 -3.88 -16.94 3.23
C ARG A 131 -5.31 -16.47 2.93
N LEU A 132 -5.51 -15.82 1.79
CA LEU A 132 -6.84 -15.35 1.40
C LEU A 132 -7.80 -16.53 1.19
N LEU A 133 -8.98 -16.39 1.73
CA LEU A 133 -10.06 -17.34 1.47
C LEU A 133 -10.63 -17.10 0.06
N PRO A 134 -11.11 -18.16 -0.62
CA PRO A 134 -11.74 -18.01 -1.94
C PRO A 134 -12.94 -17.06 -1.96
N THR A 135 -13.51 -16.78 -0.78
CA THR A 135 -14.66 -15.88 -0.59
C THR A 135 -14.29 -14.43 -0.28
N GLN A 136 -12.99 -14.11 -0.18
CA GLN A 136 -12.52 -12.74 0.05
C GLN A 136 -12.36 -12.02 -1.28
N HIS A 137 -13.10 -10.94 -1.47
CA HIS A 137 -13.13 -10.19 -2.73
C HIS A 137 -12.74 -8.71 -2.58
N ALA A 138 -12.80 -8.16 -1.38
CA ALA A 138 -12.53 -6.74 -1.15
C ALA A 138 -11.02 -6.42 -1.24
N SER A 139 -10.67 -5.37 -2.00
CA SER A 139 -9.31 -4.84 -2.13
C SER A 139 -8.26 -5.84 -2.63
N ILE A 140 -8.68 -6.87 -3.35
CA ILE A 140 -7.81 -7.90 -3.93
C ILE A 140 -7.75 -7.70 -5.44
N PRO A 141 -6.54 -7.56 -6.04
CA PRO A 141 -6.39 -7.47 -7.49
C PRO A 141 -7.06 -8.64 -8.22
N GLY A 142 -7.84 -8.35 -9.27
CA GLY A 142 -8.59 -9.37 -10.03
C GLY A 142 -9.87 -9.85 -9.36
N HIS A 143 -10.15 -9.42 -8.12
CA HIS A 143 -11.38 -9.66 -7.40
C HIS A 143 -12.19 -8.35 -7.31
N GLY A 144 -13.49 -8.44 -7.04
CA GLY A 144 -14.31 -7.24 -6.91
C GLY A 144 -15.78 -7.58 -6.69
N GLN A 145 -16.59 -6.53 -6.67
CA GLN A 145 -18.03 -6.67 -6.41
C GLN A 145 -18.74 -7.59 -7.42
N THR A 146 -18.32 -7.58 -8.68
CA THR A 146 -18.90 -8.46 -9.71
C THR A 146 -18.64 -9.93 -9.40
N MET A 147 -17.38 -10.30 -9.06
CA MET A 147 -17.06 -11.67 -8.67
C MET A 147 -17.79 -12.11 -7.40
N LEU A 148 -17.88 -11.21 -6.40
CA LEU A 148 -18.64 -11.49 -5.18
C LEU A 148 -20.11 -11.75 -5.51
N LYS A 149 -20.72 -10.88 -6.33
CA LYS A 149 -22.13 -11.04 -6.77
C LYS A 149 -22.34 -12.38 -7.48
N ASP A 150 -21.47 -12.72 -8.44
CA ASP A 150 -21.56 -13.98 -9.19
C ASP A 150 -21.40 -15.20 -8.28
N GLN A 151 -20.48 -15.13 -7.32
CA GLN A 151 -20.29 -16.20 -6.35
C GLN A 151 -21.52 -16.35 -5.43
N MET A 152 -22.05 -15.25 -4.91
CA MET A 152 -23.28 -15.25 -4.11
C MET A 152 -24.44 -15.80 -4.89
N LEU A 153 -24.63 -15.38 -6.14
CA LEU A 153 -25.68 -15.89 -7.01
C LEU A 153 -25.58 -17.40 -7.21
N ARG A 154 -24.38 -17.93 -7.45
CA ARG A 154 -24.15 -19.37 -7.54
C ARG A 154 -24.51 -20.12 -6.26
N TYR A 155 -24.23 -19.56 -5.09
CA TYR A 155 -24.63 -20.16 -3.82
C TYR A 155 -26.15 -20.17 -3.65
N PHE A 156 -26.84 -19.05 -3.97
CA PHE A 156 -28.30 -18.96 -3.88
C PHE A 156 -29.01 -19.92 -4.85
N LEU A 157 -28.47 -20.12 -6.05
CA LEU A 157 -29.05 -21.01 -7.05
C LEU A 157 -28.75 -22.48 -6.79
N LYS A 158 -27.87 -22.79 -5.82
CA LYS A 158 -27.52 -24.16 -5.48
C LYS A 158 -28.48 -24.71 -4.43
N GLU A 159 -29.58 -25.30 -4.89
CA GLU A 159 -30.65 -25.86 -4.02
C GLU A 159 -30.13 -26.81 -2.92
N SER A 160 -29.04 -27.56 -3.20
CA SER A 160 -28.43 -28.49 -2.25
C SER A 160 -27.84 -27.82 -0.99
N LEU A 161 -27.69 -26.48 -0.96
CA LEU A 161 -27.15 -25.76 0.20
C LEU A 161 -28.25 -25.37 1.21
N GLY A 162 -29.54 -25.41 0.84
CA GLY A 162 -30.67 -25.13 1.73
C GLY A 162 -30.56 -23.77 2.44
N ILE A 163 -30.11 -22.72 1.71
CA ILE A 163 -29.95 -21.39 2.31
C ILE A 163 -31.31 -20.78 2.58
N GLU A 164 -31.65 -20.64 3.85
CA GLU A 164 -32.91 -20.06 4.30
C GLU A 164 -32.79 -18.56 4.63
N TYR A 165 -31.62 -18.10 5.09
CA TYR A 165 -31.41 -16.70 5.43
C TYR A 165 -29.98 -16.25 5.14
N VAL A 166 -29.80 -14.94 4.96
CA VAL A 166 -28.51 -14.28 4.79
C VAL A 166 -28.34 -13.22 5.87
N ARG A 167 -27.22 -13.25 6.56
CA ARG A 167 -26.85 -12.23 7.54
C ARG A 167 -25.76 -11.32 6.95
N ASN A 168 -26.03 -10.02 6.93
CA ASN A 168 -25.04 -9.00 6.63
C ASN A 168 -24.45 -8.46 7.95
N THR A 169 -23.12 -8.46 8.07
CA THR A 169 -22.42 -7.92 9.23
C THR A 169 -21.30 -6.99 8.76
N ASP A 170 -21.08 -5.90 9.49
CA ASP A 170 -20.03 -4.95 9.23
C ASP A 170 -19.25 -4.65 10.51
N VAL A 171 -17.97 -4.29 10.36
CA VAL A 171 -17.10 -3.95 11.49
C VAL A 171 -17.19 -2.46 11.77
N VAL A 172 -17.63 -2.11 12.97
CA VAL A 172 -17.70 -0.72 13.43
C VAL A 172 -16.29 -0.17 13.56
N HIS A 173 -16.03 0.98 12.93
CA HIS A 173 -14.71 1.65 12.94
C HIS A 173 -13.56 0.71 12.53
N ALA A 174 -13.72 -0.05 11.45
CA ALA A 174 -12.78 -1.09 11.02
C ALA A 174 -11.31 -0.63 11.01
N TYR A 175 -11.01 0.54 10.44
CA TYR A 175 -9.64 1.06 10.39
C TYR A 175 -9.08 1.39 11.79
N ALA A 176 -9.86 2.06 12.63
CA ALA A 176 -9.44 2.43 13.98
C ALA A 176 -9.32 1.21 14.92
N SER A 177 -9.98 0.10 14.63
CA SER A 177 -9.89 -1.12 15.41
C SER A 177 -8.71 -2.03 15.01
N LEU A 178 -8.10 -1.78 13.84
CA LEU A 178 -6.95 -2.55 13.37
C LEU A 178 -5.64 -1.90 13.82
N GLN A 179 -5.04 -2.43 14.86
CA GLN A 179 -3.76 -1.97 15.39
C GLN A 179 -2.59 -2.52 14.57
N TYR A 180 -1.59 -1.68 14.31
CA TYR A 180 -0.35 -2.12 13.65
C TYR A 180 0.37 -3.23 14.41
N ASP A 181 0.27 -3.26 15.75
CA ASP A 181 0.88 -4.31 16.57
C ASP A 181 0.39 -5.70 16.17
N VAL A 182 -0.91 -5.86 15.96
CA VAL A 182 -1.48 -7.13 15.50
C VAL A 182 -0.90 -7.53 14.15
N CYS A 183 -0.78 -6.59 13.22
CA CYS A 183 -0.16 -6.86 11.92
C CYS A 183 1.32 -7.26 12.05
N ILE A 184 2.06 -6.56 12.91
CA ILE A 184 3.48 -6.84 13.17
C ILE A 184 3.65 -8.24 13.77
N GLU A 185 2.87 -8.58 14.79
CA GLU A 185 2.90 -9.90 15.45
C GLU A 185 2.60 -11.03 14.45
N LEU A 186 1.54 -10.88 13.63
CA LEU A 186 1.20 -11.87 12.61
C LEU A 186 2.34 -12.06 11.60
N VAL A 187 2.97 -10.97 11.15
CA VAL A 187 4.11 -11.05 10.23
C VAL A 187 5.31 -11.70 10.92
N MET A 188 5.60 -11.36 12.18
CA MET A 188 6.70 -11.97 12.95
C MET A 188 6.48 -13.48 13.17
N MET A 189 5.26 -13.90 13.46
CA MET A 189 4.92 -15.33 13.60
C MET A 189 5.14 -16.10 12.30
N GLU A 190 4.80 -15.49 11.17
CA GLU A 190 4.80 -16.16 9.87
C GLU A 190 6.17 -16.11 9.18
N ILE A 191 6.84 -14.99 9.26
CA ILE A 191 8.12 -14.71 8.58
C ILE A 191 9.12 -13.99 9.50
N PRO A 192 9.54 -14.60 10.63
CA PRO A 192 10.37 -13.94 11.65
C PRO A 192 11.71 -13.41 11.12
N LYS A 193 12.16 -13.94 9.97
CA LYS A 193 13.42 -13.52 9.31
C LYS A 193 13.25 -12.36 8.33
N ALA A 194 12.03 -11.84 8.16
CA ALA A 194 11.76 -10.71 7.24
C ALA A 194 12.08 -9.36 7.90
N ARG A 195 13.35 -9.15 8.26
CA ARG A 195 13.84 -7.98 9.02
C ARG A 195 13.31 -6.65 8.48
N TYR A 196 13.45 -6.41 7.17
CA TYR A 196 13.03 -5.16 6.56
C TYR A 196 11.50 -4.98 6.57
N ALA A 197 10.72 -6.02 6.26
CA ALA A 197 9.27 -5.93 6.33
C ALA A 197 8.78 -5.61 7.75
N ILE A 198 9.36 -6.25 8.76
CA ILE A 198 9.04 -6.02 10.16
C ILE A 198 9.48 -4.61 10.58
N GLY A 199 10.68 -4.18 10.19
CA GLY A 199 11.21 -2.84 10.48
C GLY A 199 10.34 -1.74 9.88
N LEU A 200 9.95 -1.88 8.61
CA LEU A 200 9.07 -0.93 7.94
C LEU A 200 7.65 -0.88 8.56
N LEU A 201 7.09 -2.02 8.98
CA LEU A 201 5.80 -2.03 9.69
C LEU A 201 5.90 -1.30 11.04
N LYS A 202 7.01 -1.47 11.77
CA LYS A 202 7.26 -0.74 13.02
C LYS A 202 7.39 0.77 12.76
N TYR A 203 8.09 1.15 11.71
CA TYR A 203 8.19 2.53 11.29
C TYR A 203 6.81 3.12 10.92
N LEU A 204 6.03 2.43 10.07
CA LEU A 204 4.69 2.88 9.71
C LEU A 204 3.78 3.02 10.94
N LYS A 205 3.93 2.15 11.94
CA LYS A 205 3.25 2.31 13.23
C LYS A 205 3.67 3.59 13.94
N SER A 206 4.97 3.92 14.00
CA SER A 206 5.46 5.09 14.72
C SER A 206 4.95 6.41 14.15
N VAL A 207 4.70 6.47 12.84
CA VAL A 207 4.19 7.66 12.15
C VAL A 207 2.66 7.69 12.03
N ALA A 208 1.99 6.58 12.28
CA ALA A 208 0.54 6.49 12.21
C ALA A 208 -0.10 7.10 13.48
N PRO A 209 -0.99 8.09 13.35
CA PRO A 209 -1.71 8.65 14.48
C PRO A 209 -2.45 7.57 15.28
N GLY A 210 -2.15 7.46 16.58
CA GLY A 210 -2.73 6.45 17.46
C GLY A 210 -2.26 5.01 17.23
N GLY A 211 -1.28 4.76 16.35
CA GLY A 211 -0.73 3.43 16.10
C GLY A 211 -1.69 2.42 15.46
N HIS A 212 -2.79 2.89 14.90
CA HIS A 212 -3.76 2.05 14.18
C HIS A 212 -3.80 2.37 12.68
N LEU A 213 -4.41 1.48 11.88
CA LEU A 213 -4.58 1.73 10.45
C LEU A 213 -5.50 2.93 10.21
N ILE A 214 -5.15 3.72 9.22
CA ILE A 214 -5.89 4.91 8.80
C ILE A 214 -6.18 4.87 7.30
N ILE A 215 -7.25 5.54 6.90
CA ILE A 215 -7.54 5.71 5.48
C ILE A 215 -6.54 6.72 4.93
N GLY A 216 -5.68 6.27 4.01
CA GLY A 216 -4.77 7.14 3.29
C GLY A 216 -5.49 8.02 2.29
N GLY A 217 -5.09 9.27 2.20
CA GLY A 217 -5.51 10.23 1.18
C GLY A 217 -4.29 10.82 0.47
N TYR A 218 -4.56 11.57 -0.60
CA TYR A 218 -3.52 12.29 -1.33
C TYR A 218 -3.61 13.78 -0.98
N LEU A 219 -2.47 14.44 -0.96
CA LEU A 219 -2.40 15.89 -1.08
C LEU A 219 -2.81 16.23 -2.52
N ASP A 220 -3.88 17.01 -2.69
CA ASP A 220 -4.29 17.54 -3.99
C ASP A 220 -3.37 18.70 -4.39
#